data_25920b1bfa2ae3018ef7f19165de748d
#
_entry.id   25920b1bfa2ae3018ef7f19165de748d
#
_cell.length_a   1.000
_cell.length_b   1.000
_cell.length_c   1.000
_cell.angle_alpha   90.00
_cell.angle_beta   90.00
_cell.angle_gamma   90.00
#
_symmetry.space_group_name_H-M   'P 1'
#
loop_
_entity.id
_entity.type
_entity.pdbx_description
1 polymer ?
#
loop_
_entity_poly.entity_id
_entity_poly.type
_entity_poly.pdbx_seq_one_letter_code
_entity_poly.pdbx_strand_id
1 'polypeptide(L)'
;MNNEYNDYNKDDEYTPRHANDFYQNSSNDLIIDNNLNYINTNDDNILDTINNDKNNRKRKRKKKKNTTWIFVILFSIFISIIVFCLIKIFIWGKDNKDTSKVINDITNAVNVTLRDDDDNTELVNDTNEEETSDYWYYIKFPLIDVDITELKDKNSDTVGWINVNNTNINYPFVQTKDNSYYLNHSFDKKYNEAGWVFLDYRNNNDLNNRNTILYAHSRLDKTMFGSLSKVLKSSWYNNKDNHIIRLSTDTENTLWQIFSVYKIPEESYYITTNFNNNEEYSKFLNTIKQRSIHNFNTNLDTNDKILTLSTCYSDTERTVVHAKLIKRSPK
;
A
#
# COMPACT_ATOMS: atom_id res chain seq x y z
N MET A 1 8.76 12.03 -54.83
CA MET A 1 8.44 10.62 -55.14
C MET A 1 8.06 9.96 -53.84
N ASN A 2 6.77 9.66 -53.78
CA ASN A 2 6.01 8.65 -53.04
C ASN A 2 6.39 8.40 -51.55
N ASN A 3 5.54 8.84 -50.61
CA ASN A 3 4.32 8.22 -50.06
C ASN A 3 4.52 6.79 -49.51
N GLU A 4 4.39 6.67 -48.21
CA GLU A 4 3.40 5.75 -47.66
C GLU A 4 3.16 6.02 -46.16
N TYR A 5 1.95 6.54 -45.91
CA TYR A 5 1.26 6.51 -44.61
C TYR A 5 0.85 5.08 -44.31
N ASN A 6 1.03 4.60 -43.10
CA ASN A 6 0.20 3.54 -42.56
C ASN A 6 -0.33 3.90 -41.18
N ASP A 7 -1.58 4.21 -41.25
CA ASP A 7 -2.58 4.37 -40.21
C ASP A 7 -2.86 2.98 -39.56
N TYR A 8 -2.79 2.87 -38.25
CA TYR A 8 -3.40 1.77 -37.49
C TYR A 8 -4.10 2.32 -36.27
N ASN A 9 -5.31 2.86 -36.52
CA ASN A 9 -6.39 2.84 -35.54
C ASN A 9 -6.93 1.41 -35.43
N LYS A 10 -6.94 0.85 -34.25
CA LYS A 10 -7.91 -0.16 -33.85
C LYS A 10 -8.23 0.00 -32.37
N ASP A 11 -9.37 0.60 -32.15
CA ASP A 11 -10.17 0.52 -30.95
C ASP A 11 -10.54 -0.96 -30.69
N ASP A 12 -9.99 -1.57 -29.67
CA ASP A 12 -10.52 -2.83 -29.15
C ASP A 12 -11.45 -2.51 -27.97
N GLU A 13 -12.71 -2.40 -28.36
CA GLU A 13 -13.88 -2.35 -27.49
C GLU A 13 -14.06 -3.70 -26.77
N TYR A 14 -13.78 -3.73 -25.47
CA TYR A 14 -14.02 -4.87 -24.61
C TYR A 14 -15.52 -4.99 -24.32
N THR A 15 -16.20 -5.92 -25.00
CA THR A 15 -17.58 -6.33 -24.66
C THR A 15 -17.56 -7.52 -23.69
N PRO A 16 -18.25 -7.43 -22.55
CA PRO A 16 -18.40 -8.55 -21.64
C PRO A 16 -19.36 -9.59 -22.25
N ARG A 17 -18.94 -10.84 -22.32
CA ARG A 17 -19.82 -11.96 -22.69
C ARG A 17 -20.84 -12.18 -21.59
N HIS A 18 -22.07 -11.89 -21.89
CA HIS A 18 -23.22 -12.16 -21.06
C HIS A 18 -23.57 -13.65 -21.02
N ALA A 19 -23.85 -14.12 -19.83
CA ALA A 19 -24.63 -15.28 -19.54
C ALA A 19 -26.04 -15.12 -20.13
N ASN A 20 -26.33 -15.89 -21.18
CA ASN A 20 -27.68 -16.21 -21.65
C ASN A 20 -27.63 -17.54 -22.37
N ASP A 21 -27.75 -18.62 -21.60
CA ASP A 21 -28.15 -19.93 -22.12
C ASP A 21 -28.66 -20.76 -20.95
N PHE A 22 -29.88 -20.47 -20.53
CA PHE A 22 -30.72 -21.38 -19.76
C PHE A 22 -32.19 -21.02 -19.94
N TYR A 23 -32.73 -21.27 -21.12
CA TYR A 23 -34.13 -21.50 -21.34
C TYR A 23 -34.29 -22.20 -22.71
N GLN A 24 -34.29 -23.53 -22.69
CA GLN A 24 -34.96 -24.29 -23.73
C GLN A 24 -35.59 -25.56 -23.15
N ASN A 25 -36.92 -25.54 -23.26
CA ASN A 25 -37.82 -26.65 -23.59
C ASN A 25 -37.94 -27.86 -22.65
N SER A 26 -39.04 -27.90 -21.93
CA SER A 26 -39.79 -29.14 -21.78
C SER A 26 -41.29 -28.87 -22.01
N SER A 27 -41.70 -28.91 -23.27
CA SER A 27 -43.06 -29.16 -23.66
C SER A 27 -43.32 -30.66 -23.55
N ASN A 28 -44.01 -31.13 -22.56
CA ASN A 28 -44.51 -32.49 -22.48
C ASN A 28 -45.88 -32.51 -23.17
N ASP A 29 -45.89 -33.08 -24.36
CA ASP A 29 -47.11 -33.44 -25.07
C ASP A 29 -47.84 -34.53 -24.31
N LEU A 30 -49.11 -34.24 -23.96
CA LEU A 30 -50.08 -35.19 -23.48
C LEU A 30 -50.57 -36.03 -24.64
N ILE A 31 -50.08 -37.28 -24.76
CA ILE A 31 -50.67 -38.28 -25.64
C ILE A 31 -51.85 -38.88 -24.87
N ILE A 32 -53.06 -38.57 -25.33
CA ILE A 32 -54.28 -39.24 -24.90
C ILE A 32 -54.42 -40.49 -25.77
N ASP A 33 -54.17 -41.66 -25.19
CA ASP A 33 -54.46 -42.94 -25.85
C ASP A 33 -55.84 -43.43 -25.43
N ASN A 34 -56.77 -43.35 -26.38
CA ASN A 34 -58.14 -43.86 -26.27
C ASN A 34 -58.15 -45.35 -26.66
N ASN A 35 -58.00 -46.22 -25.67
CA ASN A 35 -58.36 -47.62 -25.84
C ASN A 35 -59.26 -48.09 -24.66
N LEU A 36 -60.56 -47.94 -24.89
CA LEU A 36 -61.59 -48.60 -24.12
C LEU A 36 -61.61 -50.09 -24.47
N ASN A 37 -61.02 -50.94 -23.63
CA ASN A 37 -61.30 -52.37 -23.66
C ASN A 37 -62.19 -52.74 -22.47
N TYR A 38 -63.38 -53.26 -22.78
CA TYR A 38 -64.33 -53.90 -21.90
C TYR A 38 -63.68 -55.03 -21.09
N ILE A 39 -63.69 -54.89 -19.77
CA ILE A 39 -63.33 -55.98 -18.88
C ILE A 39 -64.59 -56.59 -18.33
N ASN A 40 -64.77 -57.86 -18.63
CA ASN A 40 -65.85 -58.69 -18.20
C ASN A 40 -65.76 -58.94 -16.68
N THR A 41 -66.82 -58.64 -15.96
CA THR A 41 -66.92 -58.80 -14.49
C THR A 41 -67.32 -60.21 -14.17
N ASN A 42 -66.39 -61.08 -13.83
CA ASN A 42 -66.59 -62.27 -13.00
C ASN A 42 -65.23 -62.81 -12.53
N ASP A 43 -64.77 -62.30 -11.40
CA ASP A 43 -63.78 -62.99 -10.61
C ASP A 43 -63.81 -62.46 -9.17
N ASP A 44 -64.28 -63.29 -8.26
CA ASP A 44 -64.37 -63.06 -6.81
C ASP A 44 -63.00 -62.93 -6.08
N ASN A 45 -61.89 -62.89 -6.84
CA ASN A 45 -60.51 -62.75 -6.28
C ASN A 45 -59.98 -61.31 -6.19
N ILE A 46 -60.77 -60.32 -6.58
CA ILE A 46 -60.30 -58.92 -6.56
C ILE A 46 -60.37 -58.30 -5.14
N LEU A 47 -61.29 -58.78 -4.27
CA LEU A 47 -61.45 -58.22 -2.93
C LEU A 47 -60.29 -58.56 -1.98
N ASP A 48 -59.63 -59.70 -2.13
CA ASP A 48 -58.51 -60.08 -1.29
C ASP A 48 -57.20 -59.31 -1.65
N THR A 49 -57.04 -58.96 -2.92
CA THR A 49 -55.89 -58.19 -3.36
C THR A 49 -55.93 -56.74 -2.92
N ILE A 50 -57.13 -56.15 -2.87
CA ILE A 50 -57.34 -54.74 -2.43
C ILE A 50 -57.13 -54.58 -0.90
N ASN A 51 -57.50 -55.60 -0.12
CA ASN A 51 -57.31 -55.56 1.34
C ASN A 51 -55.85 -55.83 1.78
N ASN A 52 -55.07 -56.61 1.04
CA ASN A 52 -53.68 -56.81 1.32
C ASN A 52 -52.81 -55.62 0.92
N ASP A 53 -53.22 -54.84 -0.09
CA ASP A 53 -52.45 -53.64 -0.49
C ASP A 53 -52.67 -52.44 0.44
N LYS A 54 -53.78 -52.39 1.21
CA LYS A 54 -54.03 -51.36 2.25
C LYS A 54 -53.18 -51.54 3.50
N ASN A 55 -52.70 -52.75 3.80
CA ASN A 55 -51.86 -53.01 4.97
C ASN A 55 -50.40 -52.81 4.75
N ASN A 56 -49.89 -52.79 3.51
CA ASN A 56 -48.48 -52.66 3.19
C ASN A 56 -48.04 -51.23 2.80
N ARG A 57 -48.96 -50.27 2.67
CA ARG A 57 -48.58 -48.87 2.51
C ARG A 57 -48.33 -48.22 3.85
N LYS A 58 -47.46 -48.78 4.70
CA LYS A 58 -46.72 -47.98 5.68
C LYS A 58 -45.88 -46.99 4.89
N ARG A 59 -46.47 -45.85 4.56
CA ARG A 59 -45.73 -44.70 4.08
C ARG A 59 -44.58 -44.51 5.02
N LYS A 60 -43.36 -44.87 4.63
CA LYS A 60 -42.12 -44.39 5.25
C LYS A 60 -42.20 -42.88 5.17
N ARG A 61 -42.75 -42.24 6.22
CA ARG A 61 -42.62 -40.81 6.41
C ARG A 61 -41.09 -40.54 6.43
N LYS A 62 -40.51 -40.10 5.31
CA LYS A 62 -39.18 -39.55 5.30
C LYS A 62 -39.19 -38.47 6.37
N LYS A 63 -38.50 -38.73 7.50
CA LYS A 63 -38.26 -37.70 8.51
C LYS A 63 -37.64 -36.53 7.75
N LYS A 64 -38.39 -35.44 7.58
CA LYS A 64 -37.85 -34.19 7.05
C LYS A 64 -36.69 -33.86 7.96
N LYS A 65 -35.46 -34.00 7.45
CA LYS A 65 -34.27 -33.56 8.20
C LYS A 65 -34.53 -32.10 8.51
N ASN A 66 -34.61 -31.79 9.78
CA ASN A 66 -34.87 -30.42 10.24
C ASN A 66 -33.59 -29.61 9.90
N THR A 67 -33.51 -29.02 8.72
CA THR A 67 -32.37 -28.20 8.25
C THR A 67 -32.37 -26.82 8.90
N THR A 68 -33.38 -26.48 9.66
CA THR A 68 -33.52 -25.17 10.34
C THR A 68 -32.30 -24.84 11.22
N TRP A 69 -31.73 -25.84 11.89
CA TRP A 69 -30.55 -25.64 12.75
C TRP A 69 -29.32 -25.17 11.93
N ILE A 70 -29.19 -25.64 10.68
CA ILE A 70 -28.09 -25.23 9.79
C ILE A 70 -28.24 -23.74 9.47
N PHE A 71 -29.48 -23.28 9.17
CA PHE A 71 -29.71 -21.85 8.93
C PHE A 71 -29.46 -21.00 10.18
N VAL A 72 -29.78 -21.50 11.37
CA VAL A 72 -29.49 -20.80 12.63
C VAL A 72 -28.00 -20.67 12.85
N ILE A 73 -27.23 -21.74 12.59
CA ILE A 73 -25.74 -21.68 12.69
C ILE A 73 -25.17 -20.71 11.67
N LEU A 74 -25.56 -20.79 10.39
CA LEU A 74 -25.09 -19.87 9.36
C LEU A 74 -25.42 -18.42 9.69
N PHE A 75 -26.63 -18.16 10.19
CA PHE A 75 -27.05 -16.84 10.61
C PHE A 75 -26.24 -16.33 11.81
N SER A 76 -25.97 -17.19 12.82
CA SER A 76 -25.12 -16.80 13.96
C SER A 76 -23.68 -16.50 13.55
N ILE A 77 -23.10 -17.26 12.61
CA ILE A 77 -21.79 -16.99 12.04
C ILE A 77 -21.81 -15.63 11.31
N PHE A 78 -22.84 -15.38 10.51
CA PHE A 78 -22.98 -14.11 9.78
C PHE A 78 -23.07 -12.91 10.74
N ILE A 79 -23.87 -13.01 11.80
CA ILE A 79 -23.95 -11.98 12.84
C ILE A 79 -22.59 -11.79 13.52
N SER A 80 -21.88 -12.88 13.84
CA SER A 80 -20.55 -12.79 14.46
C SER A 80 -19.54 -12.06 13.55
N ILE A 81 -19.58 -12.30 12.25
CA ILE A 81 -18.76 -11.58 11.26
C ILE A 81 -19.11 -10.09 11.24
N ILE A 82 -20.41 -9.74 11.23
CA ILE A 82 -20.84 -8.34 11.27
C ILE A 82 -20.33 -7.64 12.53
N VAL A 83 -20.51 -8.26 13.69
CA VAL A 83 -20.03 -7.70 14.97
C VAL A 83 -18.51 -7.51 14.94
N PHE A 84 -17.77 -8.51 14.45
CA PHE A 84 -16.32 -8.40 14.28
C PHE A 84 -15.93 -7.23 13.38
N CYS A 85 -16.59 -7.08 12.21
CA CYS A 85 -16.34 -5.96 11.30
C CYS A 85 -16.64 -4.60 11.95
N LEU A 86 -17.73 -4.48 12.70
CA LEU A 86 -18.09 -3.25 13.41
C LEU A 86 -17.04 -2.88 14.48
N ILE A 87 -16.55 -3.88 15.23
CA ILE A 87 -15.48 -3.68 16.20
C ILE A 87 -14.21 -3.18 15.48
N LYS A 88 -13.82 -3.79 14.37
CA LYS A 88 -12.64 -3.37 13.58
C LYS A 88 -12.79 -1.94 13.04
N ILE A 89 -13.96 -1.57 12.53
CA ILE A 89 -14.25 -0.21 12.07
C ILE A 89 -14.16 0.79 13.22
N PHE A 90 -14.68 0.43 14.40
CA PHE A 90 -14.60 1.30 15.59
C PHE A 90 -13.14 1.51 16.04
N ILE A 91 -12.34 0.44 16.12
CA ILE A 91 -10.90 0.52 16.47
C ILE A 91 -10.18 1.39 15.45
N TRP A 92 -10.38 1.14 14.15
CA TRP A 92 -9.77 1.95 13.09
C TRP A 92 -10.15 3.43 13.19
N GLY A 93 -11.41 3.75 13.47
CA GLY A 93 -11.86 5.13 13.66
C GLY A 93 -11.23 5.80 14.88
N LYS A 94 -11.05 5.06 15.97
CA LYS A 94 -10.35 5.53 17.17
C LYS A 94 -8.87 5.80 16.86
N ASP A 95 -8.17 4.86 16.25
CA ASP A 95 -6.75 4.98 15.90
C ASP A 95 -6.51 6.18 14.97
N ASN A 96 -7.39 6.43 14.00
CA ASN A 96 -7.31 7.61 13.13
C ASN A 96 -7.45 8.91 13.93
N LYS A 97 -8.40 8.98 14.86
CA LYS A 97 -8.59 10.16 15.72
C LYS A 97 -7.39 10.40 16.62
N ASP A 98 -6.87 9.34 17.24
CA ASP A 98 -5.71 9.42 18.11
C ASP A 98 -4.45 9.82 17.31
N THR A 99 -4.23 9.26 16.13
CA THR A 99 -3.15 9.64 15.20
C THR A 99 -3.25 11.11 14.81
N SER A 100 -4.44 11.59 14.42
CA SER A 100 -4.65 13.00 14.05
C SER A 100 -4.39 13.94 15.22
N LYS A 101 -4.76 13.54 16.45
CA LYS A 101 -4.45 14.31 17.65
C LYS A 101 -2.95 14.39 17.88
N VAL A 102 -2.24 13.27 17.83
CA VAL A 102 -0.78 13.23 18.00
C VAL A 102 -0.08 14.09 16.95
N ILE A 103 -0.49 14.02 15.69
CA ILE A 103 0.04 14.86 14.61
C ILE A 103 -0.17 16.34 14.91
N ASN A 104 -1.37 16.75 15.33
CA ASN A 104 -1.68 18.13 15.68
C ASN A 104 -0.85 18.61 16.88
N ASP A 105 -0.74 17.80 17.92
CA ASP A 105 0.04 18.14 19.13
C ASP A 105 1.53 18.31 18.79
N ILE A 106 2.08 17.53 17.87
CA ILE A 106 3.44 17.64 17.36
C ILE A 106 3.60 18.89 16.50
N THR A 107 2.70 19.11 15.53
CA THR A 107 2.78 20.26 14.61
C THR A 107 2.66 21.59 15.35
N ASN A 108 1.89 21.63 16.43
CA ASN A 108 1.77 22.82 17.26
C ASN A 108 2.98 23.04 18.20
N ALA A 109 3.72 21.99 18.52
CA ALA A 109 4.89 22.05 19.40
C ALA A 109 6.18 22.44 18.66
N VAL A 110 6.20 22.35 17.32
CA VAL A 110 7.41 22.50 16.53
C VAL A 110 7.20 23.51 15.41
N ASN A 111 8.16 24.40 15.23
CA ASN A 111 8.21 25.31 14.09
C ASN A 111 9.14 24.74 13.02
N VAL A 112 8.57 24.44 11.84
CA VAL A 112 9.32 24.03 10.65
C VAL A 112 9.57 25.27 9.81
N THR A 113 10.81 25.75 9.78
CA THR A 113 11.20 26.94 9.02
C THR A 113 11.96 26.56 7.77
N LEU A 114 11.81 27.35 6.71
CA LEU A 114 12.71 27.28 5.57
C LEU A 114 14.01 27.98 5.95
N ARG A 115 15.14 27.36 5.63
CA ARG A 115 16.46 27.91 5.83
C ARG A 115 17.15 28.10 4.49
N ASP A 116 17.45 29.34 4.16
CA ASP A 116 18.25 29.67 2.99
C ASP A 116 19.72 29.23 3.18
N ASP A 117 20.45 29.14 2.10
CA ASP A 117 21.85 28.76 2.10
C ASP A 117 22.68 29.83 2.82
N ASP A 118 23.66 29.40 3.60
CA ASP A 118 24.64 30.21 4.32
C ASP A 118 26.08 29.69 4.09
N ASP A 119 27.07 30.30 4.74
CA ASP A 119 28.50 29.94 4.59
C ASP A 119 28.80 28.50 5.03
N ASN A 120 27.92 27.84 5.80
CA ASN A 120 28.07 26.46 6.24
C ASN A 120 27.36 25.45 5.30
N THR A 121 26.68 25.96 4.28
CA THR A 121 25.94 25.10 3.34
C THR A 121 26.88 24.47 2.32
N GLU A 122 26.91 23.13 2.29
CA GLU A 122 27.71 22.36 1.35
C GLU A 122 26.85 21.78 0.23
N LEU A 123 27.29 21.96 -1.03
CA LEU A 123 26.78 21.20 -2.17
C LEU A 123 27.52 19.86 -2.24
N VAL A 124 26.77 18.76 -2.41
CA VAL A 124 27.33 17.41 -2.40
C VAL A 124 27.52 16.92 -3.82
N ASN A 125 28.76 16.52 -4.16
CA ASN A 125 29.13 15.96 -5.49
C ASN A 125 28.91 16.91 -6.69
N ASP A 126 28.92 18.23 -6.48
CA ASP A 126 28.70 19.22 -7.53
C ASP A 126 29.72 19.16 -8.67
N THR A 127 30.98 18.78 -8.37
CA THR A 127 32.05 18.65 -9.36
C THR A 127 31.87 17.48 -10.32
N ASN A 128 30.99 16.52 -10.00
CA ASN A 128 30.67 15.35 -10.82
C ASN A 128 29.37 15.52 -11.63
N GLU A 129 28.70 16.67 -11.50
CA GLU A 129 27.44 16.91 -12.17
C GLU A 129 27.62 17.60 -13.53
N GLU A 130 26.98 17.05 -14.55
CA GLU A 130 26.93 17.67 -15.87
C GLU A 130 26.10 18.97 -15.81
N GLU A 131 26.45 19.99 -16.63
CA GLU A 131 25.71 21.26 -16.71
C GLU A 131 24.21 21.07 -17.04
N THR A 132 23.88 20.00 -17.75
CA THR A 132 22.51 19.65 -18.15
C THR A 132 21.75 18.86 -17.09
N SER A 133 22.38 18.49 -15.99
CA SER A 133 21.76 17.74 -14.90
C SER A 133 20.68 18.55 -14.19
N ASP A 134 19.63 17.87 -13.80
CA ASP A 134 18.57 18.48 -12.95
C ASP A 134 19.07 18.83 -11.54
N TYR A 135 20.25 18.39 -11.14
CA TYR A 135 20.94 18.76 -9.90
C TYR A 135 20.95 20.29 -9.69
N TRP A 136 21.37 21.06 -10.73
CA TRP A 136 21.47 22.52 -10.70
C TRP A 136 20.11 23.24 -10.54
N TYR A 137 19.02 22.53 -10.81
CA TYR A 137 17.69 23.01 -10.52
C TYR A 137 17.34 22.81 -9.05
N TYR A 138 17.64 21.63 -8.48
CA TYR A 138 17.19 21.26 -7.15
C TYR A 138 18.03 21.87 -6.02
N ILE A 139 19.31 22.14 -6.20
CA ILE A 139 20.14 22.79 -5.17
C ILE A 139 19.65 24.19 -4.78
N LYS A 140 18.80 24.82 -5.61
CA LYS A 140 18.20 26.15 -5.33
C LYS A 140 17.09 26.10 -4.30
N PHE A 141 16.58 24.93 -3.98
CA PHE A 141 15.54 24.80 -2.97
C PHE A 141 16.15 25.01 -1.57
N PRO A 142 15.45 25.76 -0.69
CA PRO A 142 15.92 25.94 0.68
C PRO A 142 15.86 24.63 1.46
N LEU A 143 16.70 24.53 2.47
CA LEU A 143 16.63 23.49 3.49
C LEU A 143 15.43 23.75 4.41
N ILE A 144 15.10 22.80 5.28
CA ILE A 144 14.27 23.04 6.46
C ILE A 144 15.14 23.01 7.69
N ASP A 145 14.77 23.82 8.67
CA ASP A 145 15.33 23.80 9.99
C ASP A 145 14.21 23.55 11.02
N VAL A 146 14.42 22.55 11.87
CA VAL A 146 13.45 22.10 12.85
C VAL A 146 14.16 21.86 14.17
N ASP A 147 13.78 22.61 15.20
CA ASP A 147 14.19 22.31 16.57
C ASP A 147 13.36 21.13 17.09
N ILE A 148 14.02 19.98 17.27
CA ILE A 148 13.39 18.75 17.73
C ILE A 148 13.55 18.51 19.23
N THR A 149 14.04 19.48 19.99
CA THR A 149 14.31 19.35 21.44
C THR A 149 13.06 18.97 22.22
N GLU A 150 11.96 19.71 22.04
CA GLU A 150 10.69 19.36 22.68
C GLU A 150 10.13 18.00 22.26
N LEU A 151 10.42 17.56 21.05
CA LEU A 151 10.00 16.24 20.57
C LEU A 151 10.79 15.13 21.25
N LYS A 152 12.08 15.34 21.51
CA LYS A 152 12.93 14.41 22.26
C LYS A 152 12.51 14.30 23.72
N ASP A 153 12.05 15.39 24.32
CA ASP A 153 11.48 15.36 25.67
C ASP A 153 10.21 14.50 25.72
N LYS A 154 9.39 14.55 24.68
CA LYS A 154 8.15 13.73 24.55
C LYS A 154 8.46 12.29 24.16
N ASN A 155 9.45 12.09 23.31
CA ASN A 155 9.89 10.79 22.83
C ASN A 155 11.39 10.79 22.53
N SER A 156 12.17 10.20 23.42
CA SER A 156 13.64 10.11 23.32
C SER A 156 14.15 9.36 22.09
N ASP A 157 13.27 8.61 21.37
CA ASP A 157 13.62 7.90 20.14
C ASP A 157 13.60 8.83 18.92
N THR A 158 13.28 10.12 19.10
CA THR A 158 13.25 11.10 17.99
C THR A 158 14.65 11.34 17.44
N VAL A 159 14.79 11.17 16.12
CA VAL A 159 16.05 11.37 15.37
C VAL A 159 16.01 12.65 14.57
N GLY A 160 14.89 12.96 13.93
CA GLY A 160 14.78 14.12 13.06
C GLY A 160 13.37 14.34 12.53
N TRP A 161 13.29 15.17 11.49
CA TRP A 161 12.07 15.54 10.79
C TRP A 161 12.21 15.26 9.30
N ILE A 162 11.16 14.74 8.65
CA ILE A 162 11.07 14.56 7.22
C ILE A 162 9.96 15.40 6.60
N ASN A 163 10.28 16.02 5.46
CA ASN A 163 9.30 16.67 4.60
C ASN A 163 9.49 16.20 3.16
N VAL A 164 8.41 15.76 2.50
CA VAL A 164 8.39 15.37 1.09
C VAL A 164 7.47 16.31 0.32
N ASN A 165 8.02 17.05 -0.63
CA ASN A 165 7.31 18.08 -1.35
C ASN A 165 6.01 17.56 -2.00
N ASN A 166 4.95 18.37 -1.87
CA ASN A 166 3.62 18.12 -2.43
C ASN A 166 2.98 16.77 -2.03
N THR A 167 3.36 16.29 -0.84
CA THR A 167 2.72 15.16 -0.16
C THR A 167 2.24 15.61 1.22
N ASN A 168 1.60 14.70 1.96
CA ASN A 168 1.25 14.97 3.37
C ASN A 168 2.36 14.56 4.34
N ILE A 169 3.53 14.14 3.82
CA ILE A 169 4.65 13.68 4.64
C ILE A 169 5.38 14.91 5.17
N ASN A 170 5.13 15.19 6.44
CA ASN A 170 5.74 16.28 7.21
C ASN A 170 5.69 15.90 8.69
N TYR A 171 6.61 15.03 9.12
CA TYR A 171 6.58 14.35 10.41
C TYR A 171 7.95 14.22 11.05
N PRO A 172 8.04 14.14 12.39
CA PRO A 172 9.24 13.61 13.01
C PRO A 172 9.39 12.13 12.68
N PHE A 173 10.63 11.67 12.54
CA PHE A 173 10.95 10.26 12.47
C PHE A 173 11.75 9.82 13.69
N VAL A 174 11.57 8.58 14.06
CA VAL A 174 12.09 7.98 15.29
C VAL A 174 12.96 6.77 14.95
N GLN A 175 13.75 6.29 15.92
CA GLN A 175 14.53 5.07 15.77
C GLN A 175 14.53 4.26 17.06
N THR A 176 14.35 2.95 16.94
CA THR A 176 14.56 1.99 18.04
C THR A 176 15.61 0.95 17.64
N LYS A 177 15.84 -0.02 18.51
CA LYS A 177 16.76 -1.14 18.29
C LYS A 177 16.24 -2.20 17.28
N ASP A 178 15.04 -2.04 16.75
CA ASP A 178 14.39 -2.96 15.79
C ASP A 178 13.47 -2.19 14.83
N ASN A 179 13.03 -2.85 13.75
CA ASN A 179 12.12 -2.30 12.75
C ASN A 179 10.66 -2.71 12.97
N SER A 180 10.29 -3.20 14.16
CA SER A 180 8.95 -3.73 14.43
C SER A 180 8.13 -2.85 15.38
N TYR A 181 8.75 -2.18 16.33
CA TYR A 181 8.07 -1.43 17.38
C TYR A 181 7.13 -0.35 16.81
N TYR A 182 7.63 0.52 15.93
CA TYR A 182 6.84 1.60 15.35
C TYR A 182 5.94 1.18 14.18
N LEU A 183 5.82 -0.11 13.89
CA LEU A 183 4.77 -0.60 13.01
C LEU A 183 3.38 -0.51 13.67
N ASN A 184 3.31 -0.56 15.00
CA ASN A 184 2.05 -0.54 15.74
C ASN A 184 2.09 0.31 17.01
N HIS A 185 2.99 1.30 17.06
CA HIS A 185 3.05 2.31 18.12
C HIS A 185 3.15 3.69 17.49
N SER A 186 2.36 4.64 18.02
CA SER A 186 2.42 6.04 17.61
C SER A 186 3.63 6.76 18.22
N PHE A 187 3.82 8.04 17.88
CA PHE A 187 4.93 8.85 18.38
C PHE A 187 4.98 8.91 19.92
N ASP A 188 3.83 8.91 20.58
CA ASP A 188 3.72 8.92 22.05
C ASP A 188 3.90 7.53 22.68
N LYS A 189 4.42 6.56 21.92
CA LYS A 189 4.69 5.17 22.33
C LYS A 189 3.45 4.37 22.74
N LYS A 190 2.25 4.85 22.46
CA LYS A 190 1.01 4.09 22.66
C LYS A 190 0.74 3.16 21.48
N TYR A 191 0.15 2.01 21.80
CA TYR A 191 -0.31 1.10 20.76
C TYR A 191 -1.33 1.79 19.82
N ASN A 192 -1.03 1.75 18.53
CA ASN A 192 -1.85 2.31 17.47
C ASN A 192 -1.48 1.62 16.15
N GLU A 193 -2.44 0.98 15.48
CA GLU A 193 -2.19 0.29 14.20
C GLU A 193 -1.73 1.22 13.06
N ALA A 194 -1.80 2.54 13.25
CA ALA A 194 -1.24 3.51 12.31
C ALA A 194 0.29 3.49 12.30
N GLY A 195 0.92 3.05 13.37
CA GLY A 195 2.36 3.13 13.55
C GLY A 195 2.89 4.56 13.50
N TRP A 196 4.18 4.70 13.24
CA TRP A 196 4.84 5.98 13.04
C TRP A 196 5.93 5.90 11.97
N VAL A 197 6.49 7.03 11.52
CA VAL A 197 7.65 7.09 10.61
C VAL A 197 8.91 6.75 11.38
N PHE A 198 9.69 5.76 10.94
CA PHE A 198 10.89 5.33 11.64
C PHE A 198 12.08 5.04 10.74
N LEU A 199 13.26 5.31 11.26
CA LEU A 199 14.56 5.03 10.66
C LEU A 199 14.92 3.55 10.89
N ASP A 200 15.48 2.89 9.89
CA ASP A 200 15.98 1.52 10.01
C ASP A 200 17.01 1.43 11.15
N TYR A 201 16.85 0.42 12.02
CA TYR A 201 17.73 0.25 13.19
C TYR A 201 19.20 0.03 12.84
N ARG A 202 19.49 -0.40 11.59
CA ARG A 202 20.86 -0.62 11.09
C ARG A 202 21.55 0.67 10.64
N ASN A 203 20.79 1.73 10.44
CA ASN A 203 21.32 3.02 10.06
C ASN A 203 21.86 3.79 11.28
N ASN A 204 22.91 4.57 11.06
CA ASN A 204 23.35 5.58 12.02
C ASN A 204 22.38 6.78 11.97
N ASN A 205 22.11 7.39 13.09
CA ASN A 205 21.22 8.54 13.22
C ASN A 205 21.85 9.87 12.75
N ASP A 206 23.14 9.87 12.45
CA ASP A 206 23.85 10.99 11.81
C ASP A 206 23.62 11.06 10.29
N LEU A 207 22.77 10.19 9.74
CA LEU A 207 22.44 10.06 8.31
C LEU A 207 23.65 9.80 7.40
N ASN A 208 24.80 9.44 7.96
CA ASN A 208 26.05 9.22 7.23
C ASN A 208 26.15 7.78 6.68
N ASN A 209 25.08 7.25 6.15
CA ASN A 209 24.99 5.90 5.60
C ASN A 209 25.02 5.94 4.06
N ARG A 210 25.47 4.87 3.40
CA ARG A 210 25.30 4.73 1.94
C ARG A 210 23.82 4.68 1.55
N ASN A 211 23.00 4.00 2.34
CA ASN A 211 21.54 3.93 2.16
C ASN A 211 20.85 4.15 3.51
N THR A 212 20.30 5.34 3.71
CA THR A 212 19.45 5.67 4.85
C THR A 212 18.02 5.29 4.52
N ILE A 213 17.33 4.55 5.41
CA ILE A 213 16.02 3.98 5.10
C ILE A 213 14.99 4.43 6.13
N LEU A 214 13.91 5.04 5.65
CA LEU A 214 12.74 5.40 6.46
C LEU A 214 11.53 4.55 6.04
N TYR A 215 10.82 4.07 7.03
CA TYR A 215 9.60 3.26 6.87
C TYR A 215 8.40 3.95 7.47
N ALA A 216 7.22 3.71 6.88
CA ALA A 216 5.92 4.00 7.49
C ALA A 216 4.80 3.27 6.76
N HIS A 217 3.65 3.11 7.39
CA HIS A 217 2.47 2.52 6.76
C HIS A 217 1.89 3.38 5.63
N SER A 218 1.37 2.71 4.59
CA SER A 218 0.52 3.32 3.58
C SER A 218 -0.93 3.34 4.07
N ARG A 219 -1.37 4.47 4.59
CA ARG A 219 -2.71 4.61 5.16
C ARG A 219 -3.70 5.19 4.15
N LEU A 220 -4.96 4.73 4.24
CA LEU A 220 -6.05 5.22 3.37
C LEU A 220 -6.39 6.70 3.63
N ASP A 221 -6.27 7.16 4.87
CA ASP A 221 -6.47 8.55 5.29
C ASP A 221 -5.34 9.49 4.85
N LYS A 222 -4.34 8.96 4.13
CA LYS A 222 -3.18 9.69 3.61
C LYS A 222 -2.21 10.22 4.68
N THR A 223 -2.35 9.81 5.93
CA THR A 223 -1.34 10.02 6.98
C THR A 223 -0.16 9.07 6.80
N MET A 224 0.87 9.24 7.58
CA MET A 224 2.15 8.52 7.48
C MET A 224 2.67 8.56 6.03
N PHE A 225 3.01 7.42 5.42
CA PHE A 225 3.39 7.36 4.00
C PHE A 225 2.20 7.08 3.05
N GLY A 226 0.95 7.21 3.51
CA GLY A 226 -0.24 6.99 2.68
C GLY A 226 -0.33 7.91 1.47
N SER A 227 0.21 9.14 1.56
CA SER A 227 0.30 10.07 0.43
C SER A 227 1.48 9.79 -0.51
N LEU A 228 2.42 8.90 -0.15
CA LEU A 228 3.57 8.54 -1.00
C LEU A 228 3.12 7.89 -2.32
N SER A 229 1.95 7.26 -2.34
CA SER A 229 1.36 6.75 -3.60
C SER A 229 1.17 7.80 -4.70
N LYS A 230 1.22 9.11 -4.38
CA LYS A 230 1.18 10.19 -5.37
C LYS A 230 2.39 10.16 -6.31
N VAL A 231 3.57 9.77 -5.83
CA VAL A 231 4.83 9.79 -6.60
C VAL A 231 4.78 8.90 -7.84
N LEU A 232 3.89 7.90 -7.85
CA LEU A 232 3.69 6.99 -8.97
C LEU A 232 2.87 7.62 -10.13
N LYS A 233 2.27 8.79 -9.91
CA LYS A 233 1.42 9.44 -10.90
C LYS A 233 2.21 10.40 -11.78
N SER A 234 1.97 10.35 -13.09
CA SER A 234 2.57 11.30 -14.04
C SER A 234 2.25 12.75 -13.68
N SER A 235 1.06 13.06 -13.15
CA SER A 235 0.71 14.41 -12.71
C SER A 235 1.58 14.93 -11.57
N TRP A 236 2.10 14.06 -10.72
CA TRP A 236 3.06 14.44 -9.67
C TRP A 236 4.47 14.56 -10.27
N TYR A 237 4.88 13.60 -11.10
CA TYR A 237 6.19 13.58 -11.75
C TYR A 237 6.43 14.77 -12.67
N ASN A 238 5.41 15.22 -13.41
CA ASN A 238 5.54 16.33 -14.35
C ASN A 238 5.85 17.69 -13.70
N ASN A 239 5.67 17.81 -12.38
CA ASN A 239 6.10 18.99 -11.63
C ASN A 239 7.43 18.69 -10.92
N LYS A 240 8.53 19.26 -11.44
CA LYS A 240 9.89 19.07 -10.89
C LYS A 240 10.01 19.48 -9.42
N ASP A 241 9.25 20.48 -8.96
CA ASP A 241 9.29 20.93 -7.56
C ASP A 241 8.91 19.82 -6.56
N ASN A 242 8.24 18.78 -7.05
CA ASN A 242 7.86 17.63 -6.23
C ASN A 242 9.03 16.70 -5.91
N HIS A 243 10.13 16.74 -6.69
CA HIS A 243 11.17 15.71 -6.66
C HIS A 243 12.20 15.92 -5.56
N ILE A 244 11.83 16.58 -4.47
CA ILE A 244 12.73 16.85 -3.35
C ILE A 244 12.18 16.34 -2.03
N ILE A 245 13.11 15.87 -1.20
CA ILE A 245 12.88 15.49 0.20
C ILE A 245 13.83 16.31 1.06
N ARG A 246 13.36 16.74 2.22
CA ARG A 246 14.17 17.44 3.22
C ARG A 246 14.18 16.67 4.52
N LEU A 247 15.35 16.56 5.12
CA LEU A 247 15.49 16.06 6.48
C LEU A 247 16.17 17.13 7.35
N SER A 248 15.75 17.19 8.60
CA SER A 248 16.36 18.02 9.63
C SER A 248 16.58 17.13 10.86
N THR A 249 17.82 17.08 11.37
CA THR A 249 18.22 16.38 12.59
C THR A 249 18.74 17.35 13.63
N ASP A 250 19.30 16.89 14.75
CA ASP A 250 19.99 17.74 15.72
C ASP A 250 21.30 18.34 15.16
N THR A 251 21.91 17.64 14.21
CA THR A 251 23.29 17.93 13.77
C THR A 251 23.35 18.56 12.40
N GLU A 252 22.33 18.34 11.57
CA GLU A 252 22.36 18.84 10.18
C GLU A 252 20.96 18.93 9.55
N ASN A 253 20.87 19.77 8.54
CA ASN A 253 19.76 19.88 7.60
C ASN A 253 20.21 19.38 6.23
N THR A 254 19.38 18.61 5.53
CA THR A 254 19.76 17.97 4.27
C THR A 254 18.64 18.07 3.22
N LEU A 255 19.05 18.18 1.94
CA LEU A 255 18.21 18.20 0.77
C LEU A 255 18.55 17.00 -0.13
N TRP A 256 17.52 16.28 -0.56
CA TRP A 256 17.64 15.08 -1.33
C TRP A 256 16.84 15.18 -2.62
N GLN A 257 17.45 14.84 -3.76
CA GLN A 257 16.83 14.78 -5.08
C GLN A 257 16.31 13.36 -5.34
N ILE A 258 15.02 13.21 -5.62
CA ILE A 258 14.43 11.93 -6.00
C ILE A 258 14.95 11.52 -7.38
N PHE A 259 15.40 10.26 -7.51
CA PHE A 259 15.89 9.70 -8.76
C PHE A 259 15.22 8.39 -9.17
N SER A 260 14.45 7.76 -8.26
CA SER A 260 13.75 6.51 -8.56
C SER A 260 12.48 6.36 -7.73
N VAL A 261 11.40 5.95 -8.40
CA VAL A 261 10.12 5.63 -7.77
C VAL A 261 9.51 4.41 -8.44
N TYR A 262 9.04 3.43 -7.66
CA TYR A 262 8.41 2.22 -8.18
C TYR A 262 7.53 1.51 -7.15
N LYS A 263 6.75 0.54 -7.62
CA LYS A 263 6.06 -0.47 -6.81
C LYS A 263 6.75 -1.81 -6.99
N ILE A 264 6.87 -2.57 -5.92
CA ILE A 264 7.52 -3.88 -5.94
C ILE A 264 6.83 -4.81 -4.94
N PRO A 265 6.72 -6.12 -5.21
CA PRO A 265 6.43 -7.11 -4.21
C PRO A 265 7.41 -7.04 -3.05
N GLU A 266 7.05 -7.58 -1.90
CA GLU A 266 7.95 -7.59 -0.75
C GLU A 266 9.24 -8.34 -1.08
N GLU A 267 10.35 -7.60 -1.04
CA GLU A 267 11.71 -8.13 -1.21
C GLU A 267 12.69 -7.34 -0.34
N SER A 268 13.87 -7.89 -0.08
CA SER A 268 14.88 -7.29 0.78
C SER A 268 15.98 -6.53 0.05
N TYR A 269 16.06 -6.62 -1.28
CA TYR A 269 17.18 -6.06 -2.04
C TYR A 269 17.34 -4.56 -1.86
N TYR A 270 16.27 -3.78 -2.02
CA TYR A 270 16.31 -2.31 -1.98
C TYR A 270 16.54 -1.73 -0.57
N ILE A 271 16.44 -2.56 0.47
CA ILE A 271 16.72 -2.18 1.86
C ILE A 271 18.11 -2.65 2.33
N THR A 272 19.05 -2.89 1.40
CA THR A 272 20.46 -3.15 1.73
C THR A 272 21.11 -1.90 2.31
N THR A 273 21.71 -2.00 3.48
CA THR A 273 22.38 -0.88 4.18
C THR A 273 23.91 -0.96 4.09
N ASN A 274 24.45 -2.17 3.97
CA ASN A 274 25.89 -2.42 3.95
C ASN A 274 26.34 -2.99 2.61
N PHE A 275 27.46 -2.50 2.11
CA PHE A 275 28.06 -2.89 0.83
C PHE A 275 29.54 -3.19 1.05
N ASN A 276 30.01 -4.34 0.54
CA ASN A 276 31.39 -4.80 0.75
C ASN A 276 32.41 -3.94 0.00
N ASN A 277 32.02 -3.36 -1.15
CA ASN A 277 32.87 -2.53 -1.99
C ASN A 277 32.04 -1.59 -2.87
N ASN A 278 32.75 -0.73 -3.65
CA ASN A 278 32.10 0.22 -4.56
C ASN A 278 31.42 -0.46 -5.76
N GLU A 279 31.91 -1.61 -6.21
CA GLU A 279 31.30 -2.34 -7.32
C GLU A 279 29.91 -2.86 -6.94
N GLU A 280 29.77 -3.46 -5.77
CA GLU A 280 28.48 -3.90 -5.22
C GLU A 280 27.51 -2.72 -5.08
N TYR A 281 27.99 -1.58 -4.55
CA TYR A 281 27.19 -0.39 -4.41
C TYR A 281 26.76 0.21 -5.76
N SER A 282 27.67 0.28 -6.74
CA SER A 282 27.38 0.74 -8.10
C SER A 282 26.30 -0.13 -8.76
N LYS A 283 26.40 -1.46 -8.62
CA LYS A 283 25.38 -2.40 -9.12
C LYS A 283 24.02 -2.18 -8.43
N PHE A 284 24.04 -1.94 -7.13
CA PHE A 284 22.82 -1.62 -6.38
C PHE A 284 22.17 -0.32 -6.88
N LEU A 285 22.93 0.77 -7.01
CA LEU A 285 22.44 2.07 -7.52
C LEU A 285 21.84 1.93 -8.92
N ASN A 286 22.52 1.23 -9.82
CA ASN A 286 22.01 0.98 -11.17
C ASN A 286 20.71 0.17 -11.16
N THR A 287 20.61 -0.86 -10.31
CA THR A 287 19.41 -1.70 -10.20
C THR A 287 18.21 -0.89 -9.73
N ILE A 288 18.35 -0.11 -8.66
CA ILE A 288 17.24 0.69 -8.12
C ILE A 288 16.86 1.85 -9.05
N LYS A 289 17.82 2.43 -9.79
CA LYS A 289 17.54 3.45 -10.81
C LYS A 289 16.74 2.86 -11.98
N GLN A 290 17.09 1.68 -12.48
CA GLN A 290 16.40 1.00 -13.59
C GLN A 290 14.97 0.56 -13.24
N ARG A 291 14.65 0.35 -11.97
CA ARG A 291 13.30 0.00 -11.51
C ARG A 291 12.32 1.16 -11.56
N SER A 292 12.81 2.39 -11.68
CA SER A 292 11.96 3.57 -11.68
C SER A 292 10.97 3.56 -12.83
N ILE A 293 9.69 3.84 -12.50
CA ILE A 293 8.63 3.99 -13.51
C ILE A 293 8.68 5.36 -14.22
N HIS A 294 9.47 6.30 -13.67
CA HIS A 294 9.71 7.62 -14.24
C HIS A 294 11.20 7.81 -14.48
N ASN A 295 11.55 8.57 -15.50
CA ASN A 295 12.94 8.88 -15.83
C ASN A 295 13.35 10.23 -15.23
N PHE A 296 14.01 10.19 -14.09
CA PHE A 296 14.62 11.37 -13.47
C PHE A 296 16.00 11.61 -14.07
N ASN A 297 16.28 12.85 -14.46
CA ASN A 297 17.59 13.25 -15.00
C ASN A 297 18.60 13.44 -13.87
N THR A 298 19.12 12.33 -13.34
CA THR A 298 20.02 12.28 -12.18
C THR A 298 21.20 11.37 -12.46
N ASN A 299 22.42 11.87 -12.26
CA ASN A 299 23.64 11.08 -12.26
C ASN A 299 23.83 10.43 -10.90
N LEU A 300 24.38 9.22 -10.88
CA LEU A 300 24.71 8.48 -9.66
C LEU A 300 26.10 7.92 -9.74
N ASP A 301 26.86 8.05 -8.66
CA ASP A 301 28.15 7.42 -8.49
C ASP A 301 28.29 6.77 -7.09
N THR A 302 29.44 6.14 -6.84
CA THR A 302 29.68 5.40 -5.59
C THR A 302 30.01 6.27 -4.38
N ASN A 303 30.13 7.60 -4.55
CA ASN A 303 30.28 8.57 -3.46
C ASN A 303 28.91 9.07 -2.99
N ASP A 304 27.87 8.88 -3.80
CA ASP A 304 26.52 9.31 -3.44
C ASP A 304 26.01 8.59 -2.19
N LYS A 305 25.36 9.35 -1.34
CA LYS A 305 24.51 8.82 -0.27
C LYS A 305 23.07 8.89 -0.70
N ILE A 306 22.32 7.83 -0.42
CA ILE A 306 20.92 7.77 -0.80
C ILE A 306 20.02 7.65 0.41
N LEU A 307 18.81 8.16 0.23
CA LEU A 307 17.66 8.02 1.13
C LEU A 307 16.63 7.12 0.44
N THR A 308 16.18 6.10 1.14
CA THR A 308 15.11 5.21 0.71
C THR A 308 13.88 5.41 1.58
N LEU A 309 12.74 5.76 0.98
CA LEU A 309 11.45 5.71 1.65
C LEU A 309 10.73 4.43 1.21
N SER A 310 10.31 3.63 2.17
CA SER A 310 9.61 2.36 1.93
C SER A 310 8.29 2.31 2.67
N THR A 311 7.22 1.97 1.97
CA THR A 311 5.89 1.81 2.56
C THR A 311 5.21 0.54 2.11
N CYS A 312 4.26 0.06 2.91
CA CYS A 312 3.30 -0.93 2.45
C CYS A 312 2.28 -0.23 1.56
N TYR A 313 2.14 -0.70 0.32
CA TYR A 313 1.07 -0.26 -0.58
C TYR A 313 -0.18 -1.14 -0.42
N SER A 314 0.06 -2.45 -0.30
CA SER A 314 -0.92 -3.49 0.04
C SER A 314 -0.21 -4.52 0.93
N ASP A 315 -0.87 -5.58 1.33
CA ASP A 315 -0.25 -6.65 2.13
C ASP A 315 0.96 -7.30 1.42
N THR A 316 1.03 -7.18 0.08
CA THR A 316 2.03 -7.84 -0.76
C THR A 316 2.93 -6.89 -1.54
N GLU A 317 2.66 -5.57 -1.58
CA GLU A 317 3.40 -4.61 -2.39
C GLU A 317 3.93 -3.44 -1.54
N ARG A 318 5.04 -2.88 -1.99
CA ARG A 318 5.69 -1.69 -1.41
C ARG A 318 5.78 -0.58 -2.45
N THR A 319 5.48 0.65 -2.07
CA THR A 319 5.90 1.84 -2.82
C THR A 319 7.26 2.26 -2.29
N VAL A 320 8.21 2.39 -3.19
CA VAL A 320 9.60 2.74 -2.88
C VAL A 320 9.99 4.02 -3.59
N VAL A 321 10.67 4.89 -2.87
CA VAL A 321 11.28 6.13 -3.39
C VAL A 321 12.74 6.13 -3.01
N HIS A 322 13.62 6.44 -3.97
CA HIS A 322 15.04 6.68 -3.69
C HIS A 322 15.39 8.11 -4.08
N ALA A 323 16.15 8.75 -3.21
CA ALA A 323 16.65 10.10 -3.42
C ALA A 323 18.15 10.16 -3.10
N LYS A 324 18.89 11.02 -3.81
CA LYS A 324 20.32 11.27 -3.63
C LYS A 324 20.52 12.54 -2.81
N LEU A 325 21.46 12.53 -1.89
CA LEU A 325 21.87 13.73 -1.13
C LEU A 325 22.53 14.73 -2.08
N ILE A 326 22.01 15.96 -2.12
CA ILE A 326 22.54 17.02 -3.00
C ILE A 326 23.01 18.25 -2.25
N LYS A 327 22.52 18.49 -1.04
CA LYS A 327 22.90 19.65 -0.22
C LYS A 327 22.78 19.33 1.25
N ARG A 328 23.68 19.85 2.06
CA ARG A 328 23.66 19.72 3.52
C ARG A 328 24.15 20.99 4.18
N SER A 329 23.73 21.23 5.40
CA SER A 329 24.21 22.30 6.27
C SER A 329 24.24 21.80 7.71
N PRO A 330 25.40 21.78 8.37
CA PRO A 330 25.51 21.54 9.81
C PRO A 330 24.69 22.54 10.62
N LYS A 331 24.23 22.12 11.79
CA LYS A 331 23.58 22.99 12.80
C LYS A 331 24.54 23.50 13.84
#